data_40ef576818902a276e38af7c1c7b1961
#
_entry.id   40ef576818902a276e38af7c1c7b1961
#
_cell.length_a   1.000
_cell.length_b   1.000
_cell.length_c   1.000
_cell.angle_alpha   90.00
_cell.angle_beta   90.00
_cell.angle_gamma   90.00
#
_symmetry.space_group_name_H-M   'P 1'
#
loop_
_entity.id
_entity.type
_entity.pdbx_description
1 polymer ?
#
loop_
_entity_poly.entity_id
_entity_poly.type
_entity_poly.pdbx_seq_one_letter_code
_entity_poly.pdbx_strand_id
1 'polypeptide(L)'
;EAVESDSNLEEEKPSKEDVIVGPKLPTSLAELETLPVGYTESINRLEEDGKKLTDELTKNLPDISGNPTIEELDRYYEAILSVFQQDFMGPQELIDKLKFQSIGSPDIEEPRYQFKENLNVLVILDVSGSMGNMEGNQTRMNAAKNAITEFVKGLPKEATVGLRIYGHQGTGSNADKALSCSSSELIYPLSSYDAASFEQALSKATPAGWTPISLALTEAQKDLSAFNGETNTNIIYLVSDGISTCDDQPVEAAKALYNSDITPIVNI
;
A
#
# COMPACT_ATOMS: atom_id res chain seq x y z
N GLU A 1 -58.85 -30.54 -15.59
CA GLU A 1 -58.28 -29.48 -16.45
C GLU A 1 -57.14 -28.79 -15.69
N ALA A 2 -55.95 -29.16 -16.09
CA ALA A 2 -54.71 -28.57 -15.61
C ALA A 2 -54.35 -27.44 -16.55
N VAL A 3 -54.09 -26.25 -16.00
CA VAL A 3 -53.49 -25.11 -16.73
C VAL A 3 -52.05 -25.05 -16.35
N GLU A 4 -51.18 -25.50 -17.23
CA GLU A 4 -49.75 -25.19 -17.22
C GLU A 4 -49.61 -23.70 -17.59
N SER A 5 -48.99 -22.94 -16.69
CA SER A 5 -48.43 -21.61 -17.01
C SER A 5 -46.93 -21.70 -17.08
N ASP A 6 -46.47 -21.86 -18.31
CA ASP A 6 -45.10 -21.71 -18.72
C ASP A 6 -44.75 -20.20 -18.63
N SER A 7 -43.98 -19.81 -17.62
CA SER A 7 -43.39 -18.48 -17.56
C SER A 7 -41.93 -18.57 -17.97
N ASN A 8 -41.71 -18.53 -19.30
CA ASN A 8 -40.41 -18.17 -19.86
C ASN A 8 -40.11 -16.70 -19.46
N LEU A 9 -39.32 -16.55 -18.44
CA LEU A 9 -38.57 -15.31 -18.20
C LEU A 9 -37.37 -15.36 -19.16
N GLU A 10 -37.55 -14.86 -20.38
CA GLU A 10 -36.39 -14.43 -21.19
C GLU A 10 -35.74 -13.27 -20.45
N GLU A 11 -34.56 -13.49 -19.89
CA GLU A 11 -33.68 -12.41 -19.47
C GLU A 11 -33.38 -11.55 -20.71
N GLU A 12 -33.94 -10.36 -20.75
CA GLU A 12 -33.62 -9.36 -21.77
C GLU A 12 -32.11 -9.10 -21.71
N LYS A 13 -31.38 -9.54 -22.74
CA LYS A 13 -29.97 -9.12 -22.93
C LYS A 13 -29.94 -7.59 -23.05
N PRO A 14 -29.04 -6.91 -22.33
CA PRO A 14 -28.87 -5.47 -22.43
C PRO A 14 -28.71 -5.06 -23.91
N SER A 15 -29.34 -3.96 -24.28
CA SER A 15 -29.20 -3.42 -25.63
C SER A 15 -27.74 -3.10 -25.91
N LYS A 16 -27.30 -3.23 -27.18
CA LYS A 16 -25.91 -2.97 -27.58
C LYS A 16 -25.40 -1.54 -27.25
N GLU A 17 -26.30 -0.64 -26.85
CA GLU A 17 -25.99 0.74 -26.50
C GLU A 17 -25.43 0.91 -25.07
N ASP A 18 -25.59 -0.11 -24.20
CA ASP A 18 -25.20 -0.04 -22.81
C ASP A 18 -23.81 -0.68 -22.52
N VAL A 19 -23.18 -1.29 -23.53
CA VAL A 19 -21.87 -1.96 -23.35
C VAL A 19 -20.75 -0.92 -23.20
N ILE A 20 -19.98 -1.05 -22.12
CA ILE A 20 -18.84 -0.17 -21.87
C ILE A 20 -17.75 -0.37 -22.93
N VAL A 21 -17.34 0.73 -23.55
CA VAL A 21 -16.23 0.77 -24.49
C VAL A 21 -15.09 1.60 -23.88
N GLY A 22 -13.94 0.99 -23.70
CA GLY A 22 -12.76 1.63 -23.12
C GLY A 22 -11.74 2.16 -24.13
N PRO A 23 -10.70 2.83 -23.65
CA PRO A 23 -9.54 3.21 -24.46
C PRO A 23 -8.76 1.96 -24.90
N LYS A 24 -8.00 2.06 -25.98
CA LYS A 24 -7.11 0.95 -26.39
C LYS A 24 -6.13 0.59 -25.28
N LEU A 25 -5.81 -0.71 -25.19
CA LEU A 25 -4.81 -1.19 -24.24
C LEU A 25 -3.46 -0.53 -24.52
N PRO A 26 -2.80 0.02 -23.48
CA PRO A 26 -1.50 0.64 -23.63
C PRO A 26 -0.44 -0.43 -23.95
N THR A 27 0.47 -0.10 -24.84
CA THR A 27 1.61 -0.96 -25.22
C THR A 27 2.92 -0.50 -24.59
N SER A 28 2.89 0.63 -23.90
CA SER A 28 4.05 1.22 -23.22
C SER A 28 3.62 1.91 -21.93
N LEU A 29 4.59 2.13 -21.02
CA LEU A 29 4.36 2.88 -19.79
C LEU A 29 3.88 4.31 -20.08
N ALA A 30 4.46 4.97 -21.09
CA ALA A 30 4.07 6.32 -21.48
C ALA A 30 2.61 6.40 -21.95
N GLU A 31 2.12 5.38 -22.65
CA GLU A 31 0.71 5.30 -23.03
C GLU A 31 -0.19 5.07 -21.82
N LEU A 32 0.24 4.20 -20.88
CA LEU A 32 -0.50 3.95 -19.64
C LEU A 32 -0.69 5.23 -18.80
N GLU A 33 0.34 6.09 -18.72
CA GLU A 33 0.31 7.36 -18.01
C GLU A 33 -0.65 8.39 -18.62
N THR A 34 -0.95 8.26 -19.90
CA THR A 34 -1.86 9.18 -20.63
C THR A 34 -3.30 8.69 -20.66
N LEU A 35 -3.59 7.52 -20.15
CA LEU A 35 -4.96 7.02 -20.11
C LEU A 35 -5.84 7.88 -19.18
N PRO A 36 -7.10 8.11 -19.57
CA PRO A 36 -8.03 8.82 -18.71
C PRO A 36 -8.30 8.03 -17.44
N VAL A 37 -8.46 8.73 -16.35
CA VAL A 37 -8.84 8.17 -15.05
C VAL A 37 -10.17 7.44 -15.15
N GLY A 38 -10.26 6.28 -14.53
CA GLY A 38 -11.45 5.43 -14.58
C GLY A 38 -12.60 5.99 -13.74
N TYR A 39 -13.80 5.59 -14.11
CA TYR A 39 -15.06 6.08 -13.53
C TYR A 39 -15.16 5.90 -12.01
N THR A 40 -14.44 4.89 -11.44
CA THR A 40 -14.54 4.53 -10.02
C THR A 40 -13.36 5.01 -9.17
N GLU A 41 -12.47 5.84 -9.69
CA GLU A 41 -11.29 6.29 -8.94
C GLU A 41 -11.67 7.03 -7.66
N SER A 42 -12.62 7.95 -7.73
CA SER A 42 -13.06 8.76 -6.59
C SER A 42 -14.09 8.07 -5.68
N ILE A 43 -14.46 6.81 -5.97
CA ILE A 43 -15.52 6.10 -5.30
C ILE A 43 -14.97 5.14 -4.25
N ASN A 44 -15.41 5.27 -3.02
CA ASN A 44 -15.11 4.29 -1.97
C ASN A 44 -15.89 2.99 -2.23
N ARG A 45 -15.25 2.02 -2.85
CA ARG A 45 -15.85 0.71 -3.23
C ARG A 45 -16.28 -0.15 -2.04
N LEU A 46 -15.88 0.21 -0.83
CA LEU A 46 -16.26 -0.51 0.39
C LEU A 46 -17.60 -0.01 0.94
N GLU A 47 -18.06 1.17 0.56
CA GLU A 47 -19.35 1.71 0.91
C GLU A 47 -20.47 1.10 0.06
N GLU A 48 -21.70 1.12 0.58
CA GLU A 48 -22.86 0.48 -0.07
C GLU A 48 -23.14 1.04 -1.47
N ASP A 49 -23.03 2.36 -1.63
CA ASP A 49 -23.25 3.03 -2.92
C ASP A 49 -22.12 2.71 -3.92
N GLY A 50 -20.88 2.60 -3.45
CA GLY A 50 -19.75 2.18 -4.28
C GLY A 50 -19.89 0.72 -4.75
N LYS A 51 -20.42 -0.17 -3.91
CA LYS A 51 -20.72 -1.56 -4.31
C LYS A 51 -21.81 -1.62 -5.37
N LYS A 52 -22.91 -0.91 -5.18
CA LYS A 52 -24.02 -0.86 -6.16
C LYS A 52 -23.53 -0.38 -7.52
N LEU A 53 -22.74 0.71 -7.55
CA LEU A 53 -22.20 1.24 -8.79
C LEU A 53 -21.21 0.27 -9.45
N THR A 54 -20.36 -0.40 -8.67
CA THR A 54 -19.45 -1.41 -9.18
C THR A 54 -20.20 -2.60 -9.78
N ASP A 55 -21.26 -3.05 -9.12
CA ASP A 55 -22.13 -4.13 -9.62
C ASP A 55 -22.85 -3.74 -10.92
N GLU A 56 -23.29 -2.49 -11.02
CA GLU A 56 -23.95 -1.94 -12.21
C GLU A 56 -22.99 -1.83 -13.39
N LEU A 57 -21.80 -1.28 -13.16
CA LEU A 57 -20.75 -1.20 -14.17
C LEU A 57 -20.25 -2.58 -14.63
N THR A 58 -20.15 -3.55 -13.71
CA THR A 58 -19.72 -4.90 -14.03
C THR A 58 -20.71 -5.63 -14.95
N LYS A 59 -22.01 -5.33 -14.84
CA LYS A 59 -23.06 -5.91 -15.72
C LYS A 59 -22.95 -5.41 -17.16
N ASN A 60 -22.38 -4.24 -17.38
CA ASN A 60 -22.24 -3.59 -18.68
C ASN A 60 -20.88 -3.86 -19.34
N LEU A 61 -20.04 -4.72 -18.74
CA LEU A 61 -18.80 -5.16 -19.38
C LEU A 61 -19.11 -6.04 -20.62
N PRO A 62 -18.24 -6.04 -21.64
CA PRO A 62 -18.40 -6.92 -22.79
C PRO A 62 -18.48 -8.39 -22.39
N ASP A 63 -19.34 -9.17 -23.03
CA ASP A 63 -19.39 -10.61 -22.86
C ASP A 63 -18.08 -11.28 -23.27
N ILE A 64 -17.63 -12.27 -22.48
CA ILE A 64 -16.47 -13.14 -22.82
C ILE A 64 -16.98 -14.57 -23.01
N SER A 65 -16.56 -15.17 -24.11
CA SER A 65 -16.85 -16.59 -24.39
C SER A 65 -16.02 -17.53 -23.49
N GLY A 66 -16.41 -18.81 -23.40
CA GLY A 66 -15.67 -19.81 -22.64
C GLY A 66 -14.25 -20.08 -23.16
N ASN A 67 -13.97 -19.77 -24.44
CA ASN A 67 -12.65 -19.77 -25.07
C ASN A 67 -12.48 -18.45 -25.81
N PRO A 68 -12.14 -17.35 -25.12
CA PRO A 68 -12.12 -16.04 -25.73
C PRO A 68 -10.98 -15.89 -26.75
N THR A 69 -11.25 -15.18 -27.81
CA THR A 69 -10.21 -14.69 -28.74
C THR A 69 -9.43 -13.55 -28.09
N ILE A 70 -8.24 -13.25 -28.63
CA ILE A 70 -7.44 -12.10 -28.18
C ILE A 70 -8.26 -10.81 -28.32
N GLU A 71 -9.00 -10.64 -29.40
CA GLU A 71 -9.82 -9.46 -29.65
C GLU A 71 -10.99 -9.31 -28.66
N GLU A 72 -11.55 -10.41 -28.15
CA GLU A 72 -12.56 -10.39 -27.08
C GLU A 72 -11.95 -9.99 -25.75
N LEU A 73 -10.76 -10.53 -25.45
CA LEU A 73 -9.99 -10.17 -24.25
C LEU A 73 -9.58 -8.69 -24.26
N ASP A 74 -9.04 -8.22 -25.39
CA ASP A 74 -8.63 -6.82 -25.55
C ASP A 74 -9.81 -5.87 -25.27
N ARG A 75 -10.96 -6.11 -25.89
CA ARG A 75 -12.18 -5.31 -25.66
C ARG A 75 -12.64 -5.34 -24.22
N TYR A 76 -12.54 -6.48 -23.56
CA TYR A 76 -12.92 -6.62 -22.15
C TYR A 76 -11.98 -5.85 -21.24
N TYR A 77 -10.66 -5.95 -21.47
CA TYR A 77 -9.68 -5.19 -20.70
C TYR A 77 -9.74 -3.68 -20.97
N GLU A 78 -10.02 -3.26 -22.20
CA GLU A 78 -10.27 -1.85 -22.54
C GLU A 78 -11.47 -1.31 -21.73
N ALA A 79 -12.56 -2.06 -21.64
CA ALA A 79 -13.71 -1.70 -20.82
C ALA A 79 -13.37 -1.65 -19.32
N ILE A 80 -12.59 -2.60 -18.80
CA ILE A 80 -12.11 -2.58 -17.42
C ILE A 80 -11.27 -1.33 -17.14
N LEU A 81 -10.36 -0.97 -18.02
CA LEU A 81 -9.53 0.23 -17.86
C LEU A 81 -10.39 1.48 -17.76
N SER A 82 -11.42 1.64 -18.61
CA SER A 82 -12.30 2.81 -18.54
C SER A 82 -13.05 2.96 -17.23
N VAL A 83 -13.23 1.85 -16.50
CA VAL A 83 -13.95 1.83 -15.22
C VAL A 83 -13.00 1.98 -14.03
N PHE A 84 -11.85 1.30 -14.06
CA PHE A 84 -10.99 1.10 -12.90
C PHE A 84 -9.59 1.72 -13.00
N GLN A 85 -9.27 2.37 -14.13
CA GLN A 85 -7.98 3.04 -14.29
C GLN A 85 -7.76 4.04 -13.16
N GLN A 86 -6.61 3.92 -12.49
CA GLN A 86 -6.18 4.90 -11.48
C GLN A 86 -5.35 5.99 -12.13
N ASP A 87 -5.34 7.17 -11.51
CA ASP A 87 -4.42 8.23 -11.87
C ASP A 87 -3.00 7.83 -11.42
N PHE A 88 -2.18 7.45 -12.39
CA PHE A 88 -0.77 7.15 -12.13
C PHE A 88 0.05 8.40 -12.40
N MET A 89 0.66 8.89 -11.34
CA MET A 89 1.68 9.94 -11.49
C MET A 89 2.84 9.41 -12.32
N GLY A 90 3.08 10.03 -13.48
CA GLY A 90 4.17 9.62 -14.36
C GLY A 90 5.55 9.72 -13.69
N PRO A 91 6.53 8.89 -14.09
CA PRO A 91 7.89 8.94 -13.54
C PRO A 91 8.51 10.32 -13.65
N GLN A 92 8.21 11.06 -14.71
CA GLN A 92 8.74 12.41 -14.91
C GLN A 92 8.15 13.40 -13.90
N GLU A 93 6.86 13.34 -13.62
CA GLU A 93 6.22 14.17 -12.60
C GLU A 93 6.75 13.85 -11.20
N LEU A 94 6.98 12.57 -10.91
CA LEU A 94 7.60 12.13 -9.66
C LEU A 94 9.05 12.63 -9.56
N ILE A 95 9.83 12.51 -10.66
CA ILE A 95 11.21 13.02 -10.73
C ILE A 95 11.21 14.54 -10.57
N ASP A 96 10.30 15.25 -11.20
CA ASP A 96 10.21 16.71 -11.09
C ASP A 96 9.80 17.13 -9.66
N LYS A 97 8.85 16.44 -9.03
CA LYS A 97 8.55 16.63 -7.60
C LYS A 97 9.77 16.37 -6.71
N LEU A 98 10.52 15.31 -6.97
CA LEU A 98 11.77 15.01 -6.25
C LEU A 98 12.85 16.08 -6.50
N LYS A 99 13.00 16.57 -7.73
CA LYS A 99 13.94 17.67 -8.06
C LYS A 99 13.55 18.99 -7.42
N PHE A 100 12.26 19.32 -7.41
CA PHE A 100 11.78 20.52 -6.70
C PHE A 100 12.06 20.45 -5.20
N GLN A 101 11.97 19.27 -4.60
CA GLN A 101 12.37 19.05 -3.20
C GLN A 101 13.88 19.19 -2.98
N SER A 102 14.72 18.84 -3.97
CA SER A 102 16.19 18.92 -3.83
C SER A 102 16.79 20.30 -4.12
N ILE A 103 16.05 21.24 -4.70
CA ILE A 103 16.52 22.59 -5.08
C ILE A 103 15.92 23.68 -4.17
N GLY A 104 15.46 23.35 -2.96
CA GLY A 104 14.97 24.33 -2.00
C GLY A 104 13.93 25.27 -2.62
N SER A 105 12.80 24.70 -3.08
CA SER A 105 11.70 25.53 -3.59
C SER A 105 11.20 26.45 -2.48
N PRO A 106 11.16 27.78 -2.69
CA PRO A 106 10.66 28.72 -1.70
C PRO A 106 9.16 28.58 -1.41
N ASP A 107 8.44 27.75 -2.16
CA ASP A 107 6.99 27.61 -2.08
C ASP A 107 6.50 26.36 -1.31
N ILE A 108 7.40 25.51 -0.77
CA ILE A 108 6.98 24.44 0.14
C ILE A 108 6.92 25.02 1.55
N GLU A 109 5.74 25.48 1.94
CA GLU A 109 5.48 26.05 3.28
C GLU A 109 5.55 24.98 4.39
N GLU A 110 5.51 23.70 4.06
CA GLU A 110 5.53 22.60 5.04
C GLU A 110 6.98 22.23 5.42
N PRO A 111 7.45 22.59 6.64
CA PRO A 111 8.85 22.42 7.06
C PRO A 111 9.34 20.97 7.04
N ARG A 112 8.43 19.99 7.11
CA ARG A 112 8.79 18.57 7.14
C ARG A 112 9.39 18.05 5.83
N TYR A 113 9.01 18.66 4.68
CA TYR A 113 9.55 18.30 3.37
C TYR A 113 10.84 19.05 3.01
N GLN A 114 11.30 19.93 3.88
CA GLN A 114 12.62 20.54 3.76
C GLN A 114 13.66 19.60 4.35
N PHE A 115 14.52 19.03 3.51
CA PHE A 115 15.59 18.14 3.97
C PHE A 115 16.56 18.92 4.87
N LYS A 116 16.83 18.36 6.04
CA LYS A 116 17.73 18.87 7.06
C LYS A 116 19.00 18.02 7.08
N GLU A 117 20.05 18.52 7.73
CA GLU A 117 21.36 17.87 7.72
C GLU A 117 21.34 16.43 8.28
N ASN A 118 20.48 16.16 9.26
CA ASN A 118 20.42 14.86 9.91
C ASN A 118 19.25 14.05 9.32
N LEU A 119 19.57 12.97 8.64
CA LEU A 119 18.58 12.02 8.09
C LEU A 119 18.43 10.81 9.01
N ASN A 120 17.21 10.58 9.49
CA ASN A 120 16.84 9.40 10.27
C ASN A 120 15.78 8.61 9.54
N VAL A 121 16.02 7.33 9.35
CA VAL A 121 15.12 6.42 8.65
C VAL A 121 14.74 5.28 9.57
N LEU A 122 13.47 5.17 9.91
CA LEU A 122 12.91 4.04 10.66
C LEU A 122 12.08 3.17 9.73
N VAL A 123 12.52 1.95 9.52
CA VAL A 123 11.74 0.93 8.83
C VAL A 123 10.87 0.20 9.85
N ILE A 124 9.58 0.11 9.58
CA ILE A 124 8.60 -0.66 10.36
C ILE A 124 8.14 -1.82 9.49
N LEU A 125 8.47 -3.04 9.89
CA LEU A 125 8.16 -4.24 9.11
C LEU A 125 7.05 -5.04 9.77
N ASP A 126 6.01 -5.30 9.01
CA ASP A 126 4.94 -6.23 9.33
C ASP A 126 5.50 -7.66 9.41
N VAL A 127 5.25 -8.32 10.53
CA VAL A 127 5.63 -9.73 10.76
C VAL A 127 4.38 -10.55 11.10
N SER A 128 3.19 -10.08 10.70
CA SER A 128 1.95 -10.84 10.82
C SER A 128 1.97 -12.11 9.97
N GLY A 129 1.07 -13.03 10.27
CA GLY A 129 1.02 -14.34 9.61
C GLY A 129 0.83 -14.27 8.10
N SER A 130 0.12 -13.26 7.59
CA SER A 130 -0.12 -13.05 6.16
C SER A 130 1.15 -12.78 5.37
N MET A 131 2.18 -12.20 5.98
CA MET A 131 3.49 -12.03 5.36
C MET A 131 4.20 -13.35 5.00
N GLY A 132 3.74 -14.47 5.55
CA GLY A 132 4.17 -15.82 5.17
C GLY A 132 3.57 -16.34 3.87
N ASN A 133 2.55 -15.68 3.33
CA ASN A 133 1.90 -16.10 2.09
C ASN A 133 2.83 -15.93 0.89
N MET A 134 2.65 -16.83 -0.09
CA MET A 134 3.40 -16.77 -1.35
C MET A 134 2.90 -15.63 -2.23
N GLU A 135 3.85 -14.90 -2.80
CA GLU A 135 3.62 -13.92 -3.86
C GLU A 135 4.58 -14.29 -5.01
N GLY A 136 4.02 -14.85 -6.08
CA GLY A 136 4.83 -15.44 -7.13
C GLY A 136 5.74 -16.57 -6.63
N ASN A 137 7.05 -16.40 -6.79
CA ASN A 137 8.04 -17.44 -6.45
C ASN A 137 8.64 -17.32 -5.04
N GLN A 138 8.19 -16.35 -4.24
CA GLN A 138 8.70 -16.13 -2.89
C GLN A 138 7.59 -15.72 -1.94
N THR A 139 7.85 -15.75 -0.63
CA THR A 139 6.91 -15.20 0.35
C THR A 139 6.96 -13.68 0.35
N ARG A 140 5.86 -13.02 0.75
CA ARG A 140 5.81 -11.56 0.95
C ARG A 140 6.91 -11.12 1.91
N MET A 141 7.16 -11.88 2.97
CA MET A 141 8.26 -11.61 3.90
C MET A 141 9.63 -11.60 3.22
N ASN A 142 9.91 -12.55 2.34
CA ASN A 142 11.19 -12.58 1.63
C ASN A 142 11.30 -11.41 0.65
N ALA A 143 10.23 -11.07 -0.05
CA ALA A 143 10.18 -9.88 -0.91
C ALA A 143 10.46 -8.60 -0.11
N ALA A 144 9.77 -8.43 1.03
CA ALA A 144 9.97 -7.30 1.93
C ALA A 144 11.40 -7.20 2.46
N LYS A 145 11.98 -8.32 2.94
CA LYS A 145 13.38 -8.34 3.41
C LYS A 145 14.37 -7.95 2.33
N ASN A 146 14.21 -8.45 1.11
CA ASN A 146 15.06 -8.10 -0.02
C ASN A 146 14.93 -6.60 -0.35
N ALA A 147 13.71 -6.08 -0.44
CA ALA A 147 13.47 -4.67 -0.72
C ALA A 147 14.05 -3.75 0.36
N ILE A 148 13.85 -4.07 1.64
CA ILE A 148 14.41 -3.33 2.77
C ILE A 148 15.93 -3.33 2.72
N THR A 149 16.55 -4.48 2.46
CA THR A 149 18.02 -4.60 2.38
C THR A 149 18.60 -3.72 1.26
N GLU A 150 18.01 -3.75 0.08
CA GLU A 150 18.47 -2.92 -1.04
C GLU A 150 18.21 -1.43 -0.78
N PHE A 151 17.07 -1.09 -0.18
CA PHE A 151 16.76 0.28 0.19
C PHE A 151 17.76 0.87 1.17
N VAL A 152 18.04 0.19 2.29
CA VAL A 152 18.96 0.73 3.31
C VAL A 152 20.39 0.80 2.84
N LYS A 153 20.82 -0.08 1.92
CA LYS A 153 22.14 0.00 1.27
C LYS A 153 22.32 1.25 0.41
N GLY A 154 21.21 1.77 -0.13
CA GLY A 154 21.18 2.98 -0.96
C GLY A 154 21.15 4.29 -0.18
N LEU A 155 20.98 4.26 1.14
CA LEU A 155 20.93 5.46 1.96
C LEU A 155 22.31 6.13 2.08
N PRO A 156 22.35 7.47 2.31
CA PRO A 156 23.59 8.15 2.66
C PRO A 156 24.27 7.51 3.88
N LYS A 157 25.60 7.49 3.88
CA LYS A 157 26.36 6.85 4.98
C LYS A 157 26.15 7.51 6.34
N GLU A 158 25.80 8.78 6.32
CA GLU A 158 25.52 9.61 7.49
C GLU A 158 24.12 9.38 8.04
N ALA A 159 23.26 8.67 7.30
CA ALA A 159 21.89 8.40 7.74
C ALA A 159 21.87 7.47 8.96
N THR A 160 21.04 7.83 9.92
CA THR A 160 20.68 6.96 11.04
C THR A 160 19.57 6.03 10.60
N VAL A 161 19.72 4.73 10.81
CA VAL A 161 18.76 3.70 10.40
C VAL A 161 18.26 2.94 11.61
N GLY A 162 16.96 2.66 11.66
CA GLY A 162 16.34 1.78 12.66
C GLY A 162 15.43 0.75 11.98
N LEU A 163 15.22 -0.40 12.66
CA LEU A 163 14.28 -1.43 12.21
C LEU A 163 13.41 -1.86 13.37
N ARG A 164 12.11 -1.60 13.25
CA ARG A 164 11.06 -2.07 14.14
C ARG A 164 10.25 -3.16 13.47
N ILE A 165 9.83 -4.16 14.21
CA ILE A 165 8.87 -5.18 13.77
C ILE A 165 7.62 -5.12 14.64
N TYR A 166 6.51 -5.66 14.13
CA TYR A 166 5.27 -5.83 14.89
C TYR A 166 4.52 -7.09 14.50
N GLY A 167 3.64 -7.57 15.39
CA GLY A 167 2.86 -8.79 15.15
C GLY A 167 3.67 -10.08 15.22
N HIS A 168 4.84 -10.05 15.86
CA HIS A 168 5.83 -11.13 15.86
C HIS A 168 5.63 -12.15 16.99
N GLN A 169 4.72 -11.92 17.92
CA GLN A 169 4.45 -12.85 19.03
C GLN A 169 3.13 -13.61 18.84
N GLY A 170 3.09 -14.83 19.36
CA GLY A 170 1.92 -15.70 19.25
C GLY A 170 1.70 -16.23 17.83
N THR A 171 0.46 -16.51 17.51
CA THR A 171 0.00 -17.01 16.21
C THR A 171 -1.19 -16.18 15.72
N GLY A 172 -1.68 -16.45 14.50
CA GLY A 172 -2.91 -15.85 13.96
C GLY A 172 -4.21 -16.38 14.61
N SER A 173 -4.12 -17.21 15.68
CA SER A 173 -5.29 -17.71 16.41
C SER A 173 -5.93 -16.62 17.28
N ASN A 174 -7.25 -16.71 17.49
CA ASN A 174 -7.96 -15.80 18.39
C ASN A 174 -7.45 -15.86 19.84
N ALA A 175 -6.92 -17.02 20.27
CA ALA A 175 -6.36 -17.20 21.62
C ALA A 175 -5.11 -16.32 21.82
N ASP A 176 -4.33 -16.10 20.79
CA ASP A 176 -3.09 -15.33 20.82
C ASP A 176 -3.29 -13.86 20.42
N LYS A 177 -4.52 -13.45 20.07
CA LYS A 177 -4.78 -12.09 19.55
C LYS A 177 -4.25 -11.01 20.50
N ALA A 178 -4.54 -11.10 21.78
CA ALA A 178 -4.08 -10.10 22.76
C ALA A 178 -2.55 -10.03 22.87
N LEU A 179 -1.87 -11.19 22.86
CA LEU A 179 -0.41 -11.28 22.88
C LEU A 179 0.20 -10.65 21.62
N SER A 180 -0.31 -11.05 20.46
CA SER A 180 0.19 -10.55 19.18
C SER A 180 -0.07 -9.06 18.99
N CYS A 181 -1.29 -8.61 19.32
CA CYS A 181 -1.67 -7.21 19.19
C CYS A 181 -0.96 -6.26 20.17
N SER A 182 -0.26 -6.80 21.16
CA SER A 182 0.63 -6.05 22.06
C SER A 182 2.12 -6.17 21.69
N SER A 183 2.44 -6.83 20.57
CA SER A 183 3.82 -7.10 20.19
C SER A 183 4.35 -6.12 19.14
N SER A 184 5.31 -5.31 19.55
CA SER A 184 6.13 -4.46 18.69
C SER A 184 7.52 -4.32 19.30
N GLU A 185 8.57 -4.45 18.50
CA GLU A 185 9.96 -4.47 18.98
C GLU A 185 10.90 -3.73 18.04
N LEU A 186 11.78 -2.90 18.58
CA LEU A 186 12.87 -2.27 17.86
C LEU A 186 14.05 -3.24 17.83
N ILE A 187 14.16 -4.03 16.76
CA ILE A 187 15.16 -5.10 16.63
C ILE A 187 16.52 -4.61 16.11
N TYR A 188 16.57 -3.42 15.53
CA TYR A 188 17.80 -2.70 15.20
C TYR A 188 17.62 -1.25 15.65
N PRO A 189 18.28 -0.84 16.76
CA PRO A 189 18.18 0.52 17.27
C PRO A 189 18.66 1.56 16.26
N LEU A 190 18.05 2.75 16.30
CA LEU A 190 18.45 3.89 15.46
C LEU A 190 19.95 4.20 15.66
N SER A 191 20.75 3.91 14.66
CA SER A 191 22.20 4.07 14.65
C SER A 191 22.73 4.19 13.22
N SER A 192 24.02 4.48 13.08
CA SER A 192 24.70 4.37 11.78
C SER A 192 24.53 2.96 11.21
N TYR A 193 24.24 2.86 9.91
CA TYR A 193 23.98 1.58 9.27
C TYR A 193 25.22 0.66 9.28
N ASP A 194 25.09 -0.51 9.88
CA ASP A 194 26.02 -1.63 9.79
C ASP A 194 25.30 -2.82 9.13
N ALA A 195 25.79 -3.20 7.95
CA ALA A 195 25.11 -4.20 7.12
C ALA A 195 24.98 -5.56 7.82
N ALA A 196 26.02 -6.03 8.51
CA ALA A 196 26.02 -7.34 9.15
C ALA A 196 25.04 -7.39 10.32
N SER A 197 25.05 -6.37 11.17
CA SER A 197 24.15 -6.25 12.31
C SER A 197 22.70 -6.05 11.87
N PHE A 198 22.47 -5.27 10.81
CA PHE A 198 21.14 -5.05 10.26
C PHE A 198 20.55 -6.34 9.64
N GLU A 199 21.33 -7.05 8.82
CA GLU A 199 20.93 -8.34 8.24
C GLU A 199 20.67 -9.39 9.32
N GLN A 200 21.48 -9.42 10.37
CA GLN A 200 21.26 -10.30 11.52
C GLN A 200 19.95 -9.95 12.25
N ALA A 201 19.66 -8.66 12.45
CA ALA A 201 18.39 -8.23 13.03
C ALA A 201 17.20 -8.60 12.13
N LEU A 202 17.28 -8.27 10.83
CA LEU A 202 16.23 -8.55 9.85
C LEU A 202 15.95 -10.06 9.71
N SER A 203 16.95 -10.92 9.90
CA SER A 203 16.80 -12.38 9.85
C SER A 203 15.81 -12.91 10.92
N LYS A 204 15.68 -12.21 12.06
CA LYS A 204 14.77 -12.58 13.14
C LYS A 204 13.29 -12.35 12.79
N ALA A 205 12.99 -11.50 11.82
CA ALA A 205 11.61 -11.24 11.38
C ALA A 205 11.03 -12.50 10.73
N THR A 206 10.12 -13.16 11.44
CA THR A 206 9.46 -14.40 10.98
C THR A 206 7.95 -14.23 11.12
N PRO A 207 7.18 -14.44 10.04
CA PRO A 207 5.73 -14.29 10.06
C PRO A 207 5.08 -15.08 11.19
N ALA A 208 4.19 -14.43 11.98
CA ALA A 208 3.60 -15.08 13.14
C ALA A 208 2.11 -14.71 13.36
N GLY A 209 1.83 -13.55 13.91
CA GLY A 209 0.56 -13.24 14.53
C GLY A 209 -0.36 -12.28 13.78
N TRP A 210 -0.93 -11.35 14.53
CA TRP A 210 -1.89 -10.32 14.09
C TRP A 210 -1.16 -9.03 13.68
N THR A 211 -1.91 -8.03 13.20
CA THR A 211 -1.34 -6.81 12.56
C THR A 211 -1.65 -5.55 13.39
N PRO A 212 -0.90 -5.22 14.47
CA PRO A 212 -1.10 -4.05 15.32
C PRO A 212 -0.43 -2.78 14.76
N ILE A 213 -0.97 -2.19 13.69
CA ILE A 213 -0.40 -1.01 13.02
C ILE A 213 -0.36 0.19 13.96
N SER A 214 -1.43 0.46 14.72
CA SER A 214 -1.48 1.60 15.65
C SER A 214 -0.40 1.53 16.71
N LEU A 215 -0.17 0.33 17.27
CA LEU A 215 0.92 0.12 18.21
C LEU A 215 2.28 0.41 17.58
N ALA A 216 2.52 -0.12 16.36
CA ALA A 216 3.78 0.07 15.66
C ALA A 216 4.08 1.56 15.40
N LEU A 217 3.08 2.34 14.97
CA LEU A 217 3.22 3.79 14.76
C LEU A 217 3.46 4.55 16.07
N THR A 218 2.76 4.17 17.14
CA THR A 218 2.93 4.79 18.47
C THR A 218 4.34 4.53 19.03
N GLU A 219 4.83 3.31 18.89
CA GLU A 219 6.18 2.96 19.32
C GLU A 219 7.25 3.62 18.44
N ALA A 220 7.01 3.77 17.12
CA ALA A 220 7.90 4.50 16.21
C ALA A 220 8.07 5.98 16.63
N GLN A 221 7.00 6.62 17.12
CA GLN A 221 7.10 7.98 17.67
C GLN A 221 8.06 8.03 18.86
N LYS A 222 8.02 7.00 19.73
CA LYS A 222 8.93 6.92 20.88
C LYS A 222 10.38 6.68 20.43
N ASP A 223 10.59 5.80 19.45
CA ASP A 223 11.93 5.51 18.92
C ASP A 223 12.60 6.77 18.35
N LEU A 224 11.82 7.61 17.66
CA LEU A 224 12.29 8.83 17.05
C LEU A 224 12.25 10.06 17.98
N SER A 225 11.80 9.92 19.23
CA SER A 225 11.59 11.04 20.15
C SER A 225 12.83 11.89 20.42
N ALA A 226 14.03 11.34 20.28
CA ALA A 226 15.31 12.06 20.39
C ALA A 226 15.65 12.92 19.16
N PHE A 227 14.94 12.73 18.04
CA PHE A 227 15.22 13.38 16.76
C PHE A 227 14.15 14.41 16.44
N ASN A 228 14.25 15.58 17.09
CA ASN A 228 13.32 16.69 16.85
C ASN A 228 13.28 17.08 15.37
N GLY A 229 12.08 17.26 14.84
CA GLY A 229 11.84 17.61 13.44
C GLY A 229 12.34 19.00 13.02
N GLU A 230 12.75 19.86 13.94
CA GLU A 230 13.35 21.15 13.59
C GLU A 230 14.74 21.01 12.96
N THR A 231 15.54 20.04 13.43
CA THR A 231 16.92 19.83 13.00
C THR A 231 17.15 18.49 12.30
N ASN A 232 16.13 17.65 12.24
CA ASN A 232 16.20 16.30 11.67
C ASN A 232 15.14 16.11 10.59
N THR A 233 15.50 15.42 9.52
CA THR A 233 14.57 14.82 8.57
C THR A 233 14.29 13.40 9.02
N ASN A 234 13.09 13.17 9.53
CA ASN A 234 12.66 11.84 10.01
C ASN A 234 11.77 11.18 8.96
N ILE A 235 12.16 10.00 8.49
CA ILE A 235 11.39 9.24 7.51
C ILE A 235 11.01 7.90 8.14
N ILE A 236 9.75 7.54 8.03
CA ILE A 236 9.21 6.25 8.44
C ILE A 236 8.74 5.51 7.19
N TYR A 237 9.23 4.29 6.98
CA TYR A 237 8.74 3.37 5.97
C TYR A 237 7.98 2.23 6.66
N LEU A 238 6.67 2.19 6.48
CA LEU A 238 5.83 1.09 6.94
C LEU A 238 5.68 0.07 5.81
N VAL A 239 6.24 -1.12 6.01
CA VAL A 239 6.16 -2.23 5.07
C VAL A 239 5.16 -3.24 5.59
N SER A 240 4.01 -3.37 4.92
CA SER A 240 2.90 -4.25 5.30
C SER A 240 2.23 -4.82 4.06
N ASP A 241 1.53 -5.94 4.22
CA ASP A 241 0.73 -6.58 3.18
C ASP A 241 -0.78 -6.43 3.36
N GLY A 242 -1.21 -5.67 4.38
CA GLY A 242 -2.62 -5.59 4.69
C GLY A 242 -3.03 -4.50 5.68
N ILE A 243 -4.28 -4.60 6.11
CA ILE A 243 -4.91 -3.70 7.08
C ILE A 243 -4.70 -4.20 8.50
N SER A 244 -4.83 -3.30 9.48
CA SER A 244 -4.81 -3.69 10.89
C SER A 244 -5.91 -4.70 11.21
N THR A 245 -5.56 -5.69 12.02
CA THR A 245 -6.47 -6.76 12.47
C THR A 245 -6.66 -6.79 13.97
N CYS A 246 -6.09 -5.81 14.69
CA CYS A 246 -6.08 -5.74 16.16
C CYS A 246 -7.19 -4.88 16.76
N ASP A 247 -8.24 -4.56 16.01
CA ASP A 247 -9.35 -3.69 16.44
C ASP A 247 -8.85 -2.31 16.94
N ASP A 248 -7.73 -1.84 16.37
CA ASP A 248 -7.08 -0.58 16.68
C ASP A 248 -7.45 0.53 15.68
N GLN A 249 -6.91 1.73 15.84
CA GLN A 249 -7.23 2.90 15.03
C GLN A 249 -5.97 3.45 14.33
N PRO A 250 -5.46 2.81 13.28
CA PRO A 250 -4.22 3.22 12.64
C PRO A 250 -4.25 4.64 12.05
N VAL A 251 -5.41 5.09 11.58
CA VAL A 251 -5.58 6.47 11.08
C VAL A 251 -5.33 7.51 12.19
N GLU A 252 -5.88 7.27 13.39
CA GLU A 252 -5.68 8.19 14.52
C GLU A 252 -4.23 8.15 15.03
N ALA A 253 -3.61 6.96 15.05
CA ALA A 253 -2.20 6.82 15.38
C ALA A 253 -1.30 7.54 14.35
N ALA A 254 -1.61 7.42 13.07
CA ALA A 254 -0.88 8.12 12.00
C ALA A 254 -1.05 9.63 12.10
N LYS A 255 -2.25 10.15 12.39
CA LYS A 255 -2.49 11.57 12.63
C LYS A 255 -1.72 12.11 13.85
N ALA A 256 -1.71 11.34 14.95
CA ALA A 256 -0.96 11.71 16.15
C ALA A 256 0.55 11.78 15.86
N LEU A 257 1.06 10.78 15.15
CA LEU A 257 2.45 10.72 14.71
C LEU A 257 2.79 11.89 13.77
N TYR A 258 1.92 12.18 12.81
CA TYR A 258 2.07 13.29 11.87
C TYR A 258 2.15 14.64 12.57
N ASN A 259 1.37 14.87 13.62
CA ASN A 259 1.32 16.12 14.38
C ASN A 259 2.32 16.18 15.54
N SER A 260 3.20 15.20 15.67
CA SER A 260 4.19 15.15 16.75
C SER A 260 5.41 16.04 16.47
N ASP A 261 6.21 16.32 17.50
CA ASP A 261 7.42 17.14 17.43
C ASP A 261 8.52 16.57 16.53
N ILE A 262 8.46 15.28 16.22
CA ILE A 262 9.41 14.64 15.30
C ILE A 262 9.08 14.92 13.83
N THR A 263 7.89 15.46 13.53
CA THR A 263 7.40 15.84 12.17
C THR A 263 7.80 14.85 11.07
N PRO A 264 7.45 13.56 11.17
CA PRO A 264 7.96 12.55 10.26
C PRO A 264 7.29 12.62 8.88
N ILE A 265 8.03 12.18 7.86
CA ILE A 265 7.47 11.78 6.57
C ILE A 265 7.15 10.29 6.67
N VAL A 266 5.90 9.90 6.49
CA VAL A 266 5.46 8.50 6.57
C VAL A 266 5.13 8.01 5.17
N ASN A 267 5.81 6.93 4.76
CA ASN A 267 5.58 6.20 3.53
C ASN A 267 5.07 4.78 3.86
N ILE A 268 4.13 4.28 3.03
CA ILE A 268 3.55 2.95 3.19
C ILE A 268 3.71 2.16 1.89
#